data_3631cf3a8206d26ac67b1b47123616e5
#
_entry.id   3631cf3a8206d26ac67b1b47123616e5
#
_cell.length_a   1.000
_cell.length_b   1.000
_cell.length_c   1.000
_cell.angle_alpha   90.00
_cell.angle_beta   90.00
_cell.angle_gamma   90.00
#
_symmetry.space_group_name_H-M   'P 1'
#
loop_
_entity.id
_entity.type
_entity.pdbx_description
1 polymer ?
#
loop_
_entity_poly.entity_id
_entity_poly.type
_entity_poly.pdbx_seq_one_letter_code
_entity_poly.pdbx_strand_id
1 'polypeptide(L)'
;MKKVTLRIPATTANLGPGFDSLGCALALYNTITCEILPDDRLVIAGCPKEYQNEQNLAVQGYRAVLDRLGLPREGLAVTIAAEIPVCRGLGSSAALIAGGAAAANLLHGAPLSRAELLDVTNAIEGHPDNLAPAIFGGLTASLVEEGHAHTVQLPLCPQLRWVAAVPDFELSTHAARGVLPAAVPFADAVYNASRAAVLVGALACGDHDLLRCALQDRLHQPYRYALIPEAGAVETAARECGALAFCISGAGPTLLCLTDDPGFAGRLTERCAALCHDWQIIELAVDRQGITVMEQPE
;
A
#
# COMPACT_ATOMS: atom_id res chain seq x y z
N MET A 1 -5.93 -28.76 1.80
CA MET A 1 -6.20 -27.77 2.89
C MET A 1 -7.57 -27.18 2.62
N LYS A 2 -8.43 -27.01 3.65
CA LYS A 2 -9.77 -26.40 3.44
C LYS A 2 -9.86 -24.98 4.01
N LYS A 3 -8.88 -24.57 4.80
CA LYS A 3 -8.83 -23.29 5.49
C LYS A 3 -7.40 -22.76 5.53
N VAL A 4 -7.24 -21.47 5.34
CA VAL A 4 -5.95 -20.77 5.45
C VAL A 4 -6.14 -19.42 6.12
N THR A 5 -5.20 -19.03 6.96
CA THR A 5 -5.13 -17.68 7.56
C THR A 5 -3.86 -17.00 7.10
N LEU A 6 -4.01 -15.80 6.58
CA LEU A 6 -2.92 -15.00 6.02
C LEU A 6 -2.79 -13.68 6.76
N ARG A 7 -1.57 -13.22 6.92
CA ARG A 7 -1.23 -11.86 7.34
C ARG A 7 -0.69 -11.08 6.16
N ILE A 8 -1.28 -9.92 5.88
CA ILE A 8 -0.97 -9.09 4.73
C ILE A 8 -0.53 -7.72 5.22
N PRO A 9 0.65 -7.21 4.84
CA PRO A 9 1.14 -5.92 5.30
C PRO A 9 0.40 -4.74 4.63
N ALA A 10 0.35 -3.62 5.34
CA ALA A 10 0.06 -2.32 4.78
C ALA A 10 1.14 -1.92 3.76
N THR A 11 0.82 -0.98 2.90
CA THR A 11 1.76 -0.48 1.91
C THR A 11 1.66 1.03 1.76
N THR A 12 2.78 1.66 1.49
CA THR A 12 2.84 3.02 0.98
C THR A 12 3.27 2.97 -0.48
N ALA A 13 2.69 3.80 -1.31
CA ALA A 13 2.89 3.79 -2.76
C ALA A 13 3.28 5.17 -3.29
N ASN A 14 3.66 5.24 -4.54
CA ASN A 14 4.15 6.41 -5.24
C ASN A 14 5.50 6.95 -4.72
N LEU A 15 5.69 7.07 -3.43
CA LEU A 15 6.92 7.58 -2.79
C LEU A 15 7.44 8.85 -3.51
N GLY A 16 6.60 9.90 -3.56
CA GLY A 16 6.90 11.11 -4.31
C GLY A 16 6.91 10.87 -5.82
N PRO A 17 8.06 10.91 -6.51
CA PRO A 17 8.12 10.90 -7.98
C PRO A 17 7.87 9.53 -8.62
N GLY A 18 7.76 8.45 -7.84
CA GLY A 18 7.57 7.09 -8.34
C GLY A 18 6.11 6.71 -8.59
N PHE A 19 5.30 7.63 -9.12
CA PHE A 19 3.87 7.47 -9.37
C PHE A 19 3.56 6.17 -10.12
N ASP A 20 2.61 5.38 -9.57
CA ASP A 20 2.17 4.06 -10.06
C ASP A 20 3.31 3.02 -10.25
N SER A 21 4.49 3.27 -9.69
CA SER A 21 5.68 2.41 -9.83
C SER A 21 6.31 1.99 -8.50
N LEU A 22 6.61 2.95 -7.61
CA LEU A 22 7.31 2.66 -6.36
C LEU A 22 6.33 2.37 -5.22
N GLY A 23 6.62 1.32 -4.44
CA GLY A 23 5.88 1.00 -3.23
C GLY A 23 6.73 0.32 -2.17
N CYS A 24 6.31 0.42 -0.92
CA CYS A 24 7.00 -0.21 0.20
C CYS A 24 6.01 -0.83 1.17
N ALA A 25 6.28 -2.06 1.61
CA ALA A 25 5.48 -2.75 2.61
C ALA A 25 5.84 -2.28 4.03
N LEU A 26 4.82 -2.07 4.85
CA LEU A 26 4.91 -1.53 6.20
C LEU A 26 4.32 -2.52 7.22
N ALA A 27 4.92 -2.60 8.39
CA ALA A 27 4.55 -3.54 9.45
C ALA A 27 3.28 -3.09 10.23
N LEU A 28 2.18 -3.00 9.53
CA LEU A 28 0.81 -2.89 10.00
C LEU A 28 -0.01 -3.88 9.15
N TYR A 29 -0.89 -4.68 9.72
CA TYR A 29 -1.36 -5.85 9.02
C TYR A 29 -2.88 -6.01 9.03
N ASN A 30 -3.41 -6.52 7.93
CA ASN A 30 -4.71 -7.20 7.93
C ASN A 30 -4.48 -8.70 8.06
N THR A 31 -5.38 -9.38 8.77
CA THR A 31 -5.46 -10.84 8.79
C THR A 31 -6.71 -11.28 8.05
N ILE A 32 -6.54 -12.18 7.08
CA ILE A 32 -7.64 -12.73 6.28
C ILE A 32 -7.64 -14.25 6.43
N THR A 33 -8.78 -14.78 6.85
CA THR A 33 -9.01 -16.23 6.89
C THR A 33 -10.01 -16.60 5.81
N CYS A 34 -9.63 -17.53 4.92
CA CYS A 34 -10.51 -18.10 3.90
C CYS A 34 -10.73 -19.60 4.18
N GLU A 35 -11.98 -20.05 4.04
CA GLU A 35 -12.35 -21.45 4.21
C GLU A 35 -13.31 -21.87 3.09
N ILE A 36 -13.03 -23.01 2.44
CA ILE A 36 -13.90 -23.61 1.44
C ILE A 36 -15.08 -24.28 2.16
N LEU A 37 -16.29 -23.85 1.82
CA LEU A 37 -17.52 -24.41 2.37
C LEU A 37 -18.01 -25.64 1.58
N PRO A 38 -18.76 -26.55 2.21
CA PRO A 38 -19.30 -27.73 1.54
C PRO A 38 -20.49 -27.43 0.61
N ASP A 39 -21.02 -26.24 0.67
CA ASP A 39 -22.13 -25.72 -0.14
C ASP A 39 -21.75 -24.40 -0.82
N ASP A 40 -22.57 -23.88 -1.74
CA ASP A 40 -22.27 -22.73 -2.58
C ASP A 40 -22.43 -21.36 -1.87
N ARG A 41 -22.54 -21.33 -0.54
CA ARG A 41 -22.75 -20.09 0.20
C ARG A 41 -21.50 -19.22 0.21
N LEU A 42 -21.72 -17.91 0.22
CA LEU A 42 -20.73 -16.91 0.56
C LEU A 42 -21.03 -16.35 1.96
N VAL A 43 -20.07 -16.47 2.87
CA VAL A 43 -20.14 -15.96 4.25
C VAL A 43 -18.98 -15.01 4.48
N ILE A 44 -19.25 -13.76 4.83
CA ILE A 44 -18.20 -12.76 5.09
C ILE A 44 -18.39 -12.17 6.48
N ALA A 45 -17.33 -12.06 7.24
CA ALA A 45 -17.31 -11.48 8.58
C ALA A 45 -16.12 -10.50 8.75
N GLY A 46 -16.25 -9.58 9.71
CA GLY A 46 -15.17 -8.62 10.03
C GLY A 46 -15.14 -7.39 9.12
N CYS A 47 -16.20 -7.14 8.35
CA CYS A 47 -16.38 -5.90 7.58
C CYS A 47 -17.84 -5.41 7.66
N PRO A 48 -18.12 -4.14 7.32
CA PRO A 48 -19.47 -3.59 7.24
C PRO A 48 -20.39 -4.41 6.31
N LYS A 49 -21.71 -4.40 6.61
CA LYS A 49 -22.69 -5.25 5.90
C LYS A 49 -22.75 -5.00 4.39
N GLU A 50 -22.56 -3.76 3.97
CA GLU A 50 -22.52 -3.35 2.56
C GLU A 50 -21.41 -4.02 1.76
N TYR A 51 -20.34 -4.48 2.43
CA TYR A 51 -19.22 -5.22 1.81
C TYR A 51 -19.31 -6.74 2.01
N GLN A 52 -20.39 -7.26 2.60
CA GLN A 52 -20.59 -8.71 2.80
C GLN A 52 -21.26 -9.35 1.58
N ASN A 53 -20.66 -9.20 0.40
CA ASN A 53 -21.15 -9.70 -0.88
C ASN A 53 -20.01 -10.00 -1.86
N GLU A 54 -20.32 -10.41 -3.09
CA GLU A 54 -19.33 -10.75 -4.14
C GLU A 54 -18.46 -9.55 -4.57
N GLN A 55 -18.82 -8.31 -4.23
CA GLN A 55 -18.01 -7.12 -4.51
C GLN A 55 -16.96 -6.85 -3.42
N ASN A 56 -16.89 -7.67 -2.38
CA ASN A 56 -15.81 -7.59 -1.40
C ASN A 56 -14.47 -7.87 -2.08
N LEU A 57 -13.49 -6.99 -1.85
CA LEU A 57 -12.20 -7.05 -2.56
C LEU A 57 -11.42 -8.35 -2.31
N ALA A 58 -11.52 -8.93 -1.10
CA ALA A 58 -10.90 -10.23 -0.83
C ALA A 58 -11.61 -11.35 -1.61
N VAL A 59 -12.94 -11.27 -1.75
CA VAL A 59 -13.70 -12.23 -2.58
C VAL A 59 -13.35 -12.05 -4.05
N GLN A 60 -13.24 -10.83 -4.55
CA GLN A 60 -12.83 -10.59 -5.95
C GLN A 60 -11.44 -11.16 -6.23
N GLY A 61 -10.45 -10.92 -5.35
CA GLY A 61 -9.12 -11.52 -5.48
C GLY A 61 -9.16 -13.04 -5.48
N TYR A 62 -9.96 -13.64 -4.59
CA TYR A 62 -10.16 -15.09 -4.52
C TYR A 62 -10.75 -15.63 -5.84
N ARG A 63 -11.86 -15.05 -6.30
CA ARG A 63 -12.56 -15.45 -7.54
C ARG A 63 -11.67 -15.31 -8.78
N ALA A 64 -10.88 -14.24 -8.87
CA ALA A 64 -9.98 -14.02 -10.00
C ALA A 64 -8.92 -15.13 -10.13
N VAL A 65 -8.45 -15.69 -9.02
CA VAL A 65 -7.55 -16.87 -9.06
C VAL A 65 -8.29 -18.11 -9.53
N LEU A 66 -9.53 -18.37 -9.08
CA LEU A 66 -10.32 -19.49 -9.61
C LEU A 66 -10.52 -19.36 -11.12
N ASP A 67 -10.89 -18.17 -11.60
CA ASP A 67 -11.08 -17.92 -13.03
C ASP A 67 -9.78 -18.15 -13.82
N ARG A 68 -8.63 -17.69 -13.29
CA ARG A 68 -7.30 -17.89 -13.90
C ARG A 68 -6.92 -19.38 -14.00
N LEU A 69 -7.36 -20.19 -13.02
CA LEU A 69 -7.10 -21.63 -12.96
C LEU A 69 -8.15 -22.47 -13.69
N GLY A 70 -9.21 -21.85 -14.21
CA GLY A 70 -10.33 -22.55 -14.83
C GLY A 70 -11.13 -23.40 -13.86
N LEU A 71 -11.14 -23.04 -12.57
CA LEU A 71 -11.86 -23.74 -11.52
C LEU A 71 -13.28 -23.20 -11.36
N PRO A 72 -14.26 -24.06 -11.04
CA PRO A 72 -15.62 -23.62 -10.77
C PRO A 72 -15.68 -22.76 -9.50
N ARG A 73 -16.70 -21.92 -9.40
CA ARG A 73 -17.00 -21.22 -8.15
C ARG A 73 -17.42 -22.23 -7.09
N GLU A 74 -16.96 -21.99 -5.89
CA GLU A 74 -17.23 -22.82 -4.71
C GLU A 74 -17.73 -21.95 -3.56
N GLY A 75 -18.31 -22.55 -2.56
CA GLY A 75 -18.70 -21.87 -1.33
C GLY A 75 -17.48 -21.39 -0.56
N LEU A 76 -17.58 -20.18 -0.01
CA LEU A 76 -16.46 -19.50 0.60
C LEU A 76 -16.87 -18.77 1.89
N ALA A 77 -16.13 -19.00 2.96
CA ALA A 77 -16.16 -18.15 4.14
C ALA A 77 -14.91 -17.28 4.19
N VAL A 78 -15.09 -15.97 4.37
CA VAL A 78 -14.00 -14.99 4.53
C VAL A 78 -14.18 -14.27 5.85
N THR A 79 -13.15 -14.29 6.70
CA THR A 79 -13.10 -13.50 7.92
C THR A 79 -11.96 -12.52 7.83
N ILE A 80 -12.24 -11.22 8.03
CA ILE A 80 -11.28 -10.13 7.91
C ILE A 80 -11.08 -9.51 9.31
N ALA A 81 -9.85 -9.48 9.80
CA ALA A 81 -9.44 -8.65 10.93
C ALA A 81 -8.57 -7.53 10.35
N ALA A 82 -9.18 -6.35 10.21
CA ALA A 82 -8.57 -5.21 9.55
C ALA A 82 -7.96 -4.25 10.57
N GLU A 83 -6.63 -4.09 10.55
CA GLU A 83 -5.90 -3.05 11.30
C GLU A 83 -5.43 -1.94 10.36
N ILE A 84 -5.36 -2.19 9.05
CA ILE A 84 -5.00 -1.18 8.05
C ILE A 84 -6.19 -0.24 7.84
N PRO A 85 -6.06 1.07 8.11
CA PRO A 85 -7.14 2.02 7.96
C PRO A 85 -7.65 2.09 6.52
N VAL A 86 -8.98 2.04 6.34
CA VAL A 86 -9.61 2.09 5.02
C VAL A 86 -9.59 3.52 4.48
N CYS A 87 -9.36 3.70 3.17
CA CYS A 87 -9.31 4.99 2.48
C CYS A 87 -8.33 6.00 3.13
N ARG A 88 -7.18 5.51 3.62
CA ARG A 88 -6.14 6.34 4.26
C ARG A 88 -4.80 6.32 3.52
N GLY A 89 -4.71 5.75 2.31
CA GLY A 89 -3.46 5.72 1.55
C GLY A 89 -2.42 4.73 2.10
N LEU A 90 -2.84 3.70 2.84
CA LEU A 90 -1.99 2.64 3.39
C LEU A 90 -2.25 1.27 2.76
N GLY A 91 -2.76 1.23 1.53
CA GLY A 91 -2.88 0.01 0.73
C GLY A 91 -3.94 -0.99 1.20
N SER A 92 -4.99 -0.55 1.93
CA SER A 92 -6.04 -1.45 2.45
C SER A 92 -6.75 -2.23 1.33
N SER A 93 -7.04 -1.61 0.17
CA SER A 93 -7.62 -2.27 -1.02
C SER A 93 -6.70 -3.38 -1.52
N ALA A 94 -5.45 -3.04 -1.82
CA ALA A 94 -4.45 -3.98 -2.31
C ALA A 94 -4.22 -5.15 -1.34
N ALA A 95 -4.23 -4.89 -0.03
CA ALA A 95 -4.10 -5.95 0.98
C ALA A 95 -5.27 -6.93 0.95
N LEU A 96 -6.51 -6.46 0.73
CA LEU A 96 -7.68 -7.33 0.61
C LEU A 96 -7.63 -8.17 -0.67
N ILE A 97 -7.36 -7.54 -1.82
CA ILE A 97 -7.28 -8.22 -3.13
C ILE A 97 -6.16 -9.27 -3.10
N ALA A 98 -4.95 -8.87 -2.69
CA ALA A 98 -3.80 -9.77 -2.64
C ALA A 98 -3.99 -10.91 -1.64
N GLY A 99 -4.60 -10.63 -0.47
CA GLY A 99 -4.90 -11.65 0.54
C GLY A 99 -5.90 -12.68 0.06
N GLY A 100 -6.99 -12.25 -0.59
CA GLY A 100 -7.98 -13.16 -1.19
C GLY A 100 -7.36 -14.03 -2.29
N ALA A 101 -6.59 -13.44 -3.20
CA ALA A 101 -5.90 -14.15 -4.27
C ALA A 101 -4.89 -15.18 -3.73
N ALA A 102 -4.08 -14.79 -2.76
CA ALA A 102 -3.11 -15.69 -2.14
C ALA A 102 -3.80 -16.85 -1.40
N ALA A 103 -4.94 -16.58 -0.73
CA ALA A 103 -5.72 -17.63 -0.06
C ALA A 103 -6.25 -18.65 -1.06
N ALA A 104 -6.85 -18.19 -2.18
CA ALA A 104 -7.32 -19.10 -3.24
C ALA A 104 -6.19 -19.95 -3.79
N ASN A 105 -5.05 -19.33 -4.13
CA ASN A 105 -3.88 -20.05 -4.65
C ASN A 105 -3.42 -21.16 -3.68
N LEU A 106 -3.30 -20.86 -2.38
CA LEU A 106 -2.86 -21.83 -1.37
C LEU A 106 -3.86 -22.94 -1.15
N LEU A 107 -5.16 -22.64 -1.11
CA LEU A 107 -6.22 -23.63 -0.93
C LEU A 107 -6.30 -24.64 -2.08
N HIS A 108 -5.88 -24.22 -3.28
CA HIS A 108 -5.81 -25.06 -4.48
C HIS A 108 -4.40 -25.58 -4.82
N GLY A 109 -3.50 -25.66 -3.84
CA GLY A 109 -2.19 -26.30 -3.99
C GLY A 109 -1.08 -25.37 -4.49
N ALA A 110 -1.28 -24.06 -4.46
CA ALA A 110 -0.32 -23.00 -4.82
C ALA A 110 0.25 -23.13 -6.25
N PRO A 111 -0.58 -23.28 -7.30
CA PRO A 111 -0.09 -23.45 -8.66
C PRO A 111 0.46 -22.17 -9.27
N LEU A 112 0.09 -20.97 -8.74
CA LEU A 112 0.56 -19.69 -9.23
C LEU A 112 1.77 -19.21 -8.42
N SER A 113 2.76 -18.70 -9.12
CA SER A 113 3.89 -17.96 -8.55
C SER A 113 3.44 -16.60 -8.01
N ARG A 114 4.28 -15.94 -7.21
CA ARG A 114 4.00 -14.56 -6.73
C ARG A 114 3.87 -13.56 -7.89
N ALA A 115 4.59 -13.74 -8.99
CA ALA A 115 4.48 -12.90 -10.18
C ALA A 115 3.12 -13.08 -10.87
N GLU A 116 2.65 -14.32 -11.04
CA GLU A 116 1.32 -14.57 -11.60
C GLU A 116 0.20 -14.09 -10.68
N LEU A 117 0.38 -14.16 -9.34
CA LEU A 117 -0.55 -13.54 -8.40
C LEU A 117 -0.59 -12.03 -8.56
N LEU A 118 0.56 -11.38 -8.80
CA LEU A 118 0.62 -9.95 -9.06
C LEU A 118 -0.14 -9.60 -10.34
N ASP A 119 0.00 -10.35 -11.42
CA ASP A 119 -0.75 -10.15 -12.66
C ASP A 119 -2.26 -10.24 -12.43
N VAL A 120 -2.71 -11.31 -11.76
CA VAL A 120 -4.14 -11.52 -11.47
C VAL A 120 -4.70 -10.39 -10.63
N THR A 121 -3.99 -9.96 -9.60
CA THR A 121 -4.44 -8.90 -8.69
C THR A 121 -4.36 -7.51 -9.34
N ASN A 122 -3.35 -7.27 -10.19
CA ASN A 122 -3.20 -6.01 -10.92
C ASN A 122 -4.32 -5.79 -11.95
N ALA A 123 -4.87 -6.85 -12.52
CA ALA A 123 -6.03 -6.74 -13.40
C ALA A 123 -7.28 -6.19 -12.68
N ILE A 124 -7.36 -6.32 -11.34
CA ILE A 124 -8.45 -5.77 -10.52
C ILE A 124 -8.15 -4.34 -10.08
N GLU A 125 -6.95 -4.09 -9.53
CA GLU A 125 -6.56 -2.79 -8.93
C GLU A 125 -6.18 -1.75 -10.00
N GLY A 126 -5.55 -2.18 -11.09
CA GLY A 126 -5.11 -1.33 -12.20
C GLY A 126 -3.73 -0.70 -12.03
N HIS A 127 -3.07 -0.86 -10.89
CA HIS A 127 -1.71 -0.38 -10.63
C HIS A 127 -0.99 -1.26 -9.61
N PRO A 128 0.31 -1.60 -9.83
CA PRO A 128 1.03 -2.60 -9.05
C PRO A 128 1.70 -2.05 -7.78
N ASP A 129 1.78 -0.75 -7.60
CA ASP A 129 2.61 -0.06 -6.61
C ASP A 129 2.26 -0.37 -5.14
N ASN A 130 0.99 -0.76 -4.86
CA ASN A 130 0.58 -1.28 -3.55
C ASN A 130 0.58 -2.82 -3.52
N LEU A 131 0.20 -3.47 -4.62
CA LEU A 131 0.11 -4.93 -4.71
C LEU A 131 1.47 -5.61 -4.62
N ALA A 132 2.47 -5.07 -5.35
CA ALA A 132 3.80 -5.64 -5.37
C ALA A 132 4.43 -5.68 -3.96
N PRO A 133 4.51 -4.58 -3.19
CA PRO A 133 5.05 -4.66 -1.85
C PRO A 133 4.18 -5.50 -0.91
N ALA A 134 2.84 -5.52 -1.06
CA ALA A 134 2.00 -6.41 -0.26
C ALA A 134 2.34 -7.89 -0.48
N ILE A 135 2.56 -8.31 -1.74
CA ILE A 135 2.85 -9.69 -2.11
C ILE A 135 4.30 -10.09 -1.81
N PHE A 136 5.26 -9.23 -2.15
CA PHE A 136 6.69 -9.57 -2.10
C PHE A 136 7.39 -9.08 -0.82
N GLY A 137 6.88 -8.04 -0.18
CA GLY A 137 7.53 -7.33 0.91
C GLY A 137 8.61 -6.35 0.44
N GLY A 138 9.08 -5.51 1.34
CA GLY A 138 10.15 -4.54 1.10
C GLY A 138 9.76 -3.37 0.24
N LEU A 139 10.78 -2.68 -0.26
CA LEU A 139 10.67 -1.65 -1.29
C LEU A 139 10.62 -2.33 -2.65
N THR A 140 9.66 -1.96 -3.49
CA THR A 140 9.49 -2.52 -4.83
C THR A 140 9.41 -1.42 -5.88
N ALA A 141 9.92 -1.70 -7.07
CA ALA A 141 9.64 -0.93 -8.27
C ALA A 141 8.95 -1.83 -9.29
N SER A 142 7.89 -1.32 -9.89
CA SER A 142 7.03 -2.09 -10.79
C SER A 142 6.72 -1.29 -12.04
N LEU A 143 6.43 -2.02 -13.13
CA LEU A 143 5.87 -1.50 -14.37
C LEU A 143 4.84 -2.48 -14.91
N VAL A 144 3.97 -2.03 -15.80
CA VAL A 144 3.02 -2.88 -16.50
C VAL A 144 3.33 -2.80 -18.00
N GLU A 145 3.54 -3.94 -18.63
CA GLU A 145 3.78 -4.08 -20.07
C GLU A 145 2.86 -5.17 -20.63
N GLU A 146 2.09 -4.86 -21.65
CA GLU A 146 1.15 -5.79 -22.30
C GLU A 146 0.18 -6.51 -21.33
N GLY A 147 -0.20 -5.82 -20.24
CA GLY A 147 -1.10 -6.36 -19.20
C GLY A 147 -0.42 -7.19 -18.13
N HIS A 148 0.90 -7.39 -18.21
CA HIS A 148 1.70 -8.08 -17.22
C HIS A 148 2.44 -7.10 -16.30
N ALA A 149 2.37 -7.34 -14.99
CA ALA A 149 3.06 -6.53 -14.01
C ALA A 149 4.44 -7.12 -13.71
N HIS A 150 5.49 -6.35 -14.00
CA HIS A 150 6.87 -6.70 -13.67
C HIS A 150 7.31 -5.94 -12.43
N THR A 151 7.96 -6.64 -11.50
CA THR A 151 8.43 -6.03 -10.25
C THR A 151 9.82 -6.50 -9.88
N VAL A 152 10.56 -5.62 -9.21
CA VAL A 152 11.84 -5.91 -8.59
C VAL A 152 11.84 -5.40 -7.14
N GLN A 153 12.33 -6.23 -6.22
CA GLN A 153 12.61 -5.77 -4.86
C GLN A 153 13.92 -5.00 -4.84
N LEU A 154 13.91 -3.86 -4.17
CA LEU A 154 15.03 -2.94 -4.10
C LEU A 154 15.68 -2.96 -2.71
N PRO A 155 17.01 -2.75 -2.63
CA PRO A 155 17.67 -2.58 -1.35
C PRO A 155 17.17 -1.32 -0.64
N LEU A 156 17.14 -1.37 0.69
CA LEU A 156 16.71 -0.27 1.54
C LEU A 156 17.66 -0.11 2.72
N CYS A 157 18.08 1.12 2.96
CA CYS A 157 18.91 1.48 4.12
C CYS A 157 18.16 1.15 5.42
N PRO A 158 18.71 0.30 6.29
CA PRO A 158 18.03 -0.16 7.51
C PRO A 158 17.91 0.92 8.59
N GLN A 159 18.66 2.01 8.50
CA GLN A 159 18.63 3.13 9.45
C GLN A 159 17.45 4.07 9.20
N LEU A 160 16.86 4.04 8.00
CA LEU A 160 15.70 4.88 7.69
C LEU A 160 14.46 4.40 8.45
N ARG A 161 13.84 5.32 9.18
CA ARG A 161 12.57 5.16 9.88
C ARG A 161 11.45 5.73 9.03
N TRP A 162 10.33 5.05 9.02
CA TRP A 162 9.14 5.38 8.25
C TRP A 162 8.04 5.79 9.21
N VAL A 163 7.63 7.03 9.16
CA VAL A 163 6.62 7.58 10.08
C VAL A 163 5.43 8.06 9.25
N ALA A 164 4.27 7.45 9.49
CA ALA A 164 3.01 7.81 8.88
C ALA A 164 2.24 8.78 9.79
N ALA A 165 1.80 9.90 9.22
CA ALA A 165 0.81 10.78 9.82
C ALA A 165 -0.55 10.46 9.18
N VAL A 166 -1.42 9.78 9.92
CA VAL A 166 -2.72 9.27 9.45
C VAL A 166 -3.83 10.14 10.01
N PRO A 167 -4.61 10.85 9.17
CA PRO A 167 -5.69 11.69 9.66
C PRO A 167 -6.98 10.90 9.94
N ASP A 168 -7.92 11.52 10.64
CA ASP A 168 -9.24 10.97 10.99
C ASP A 168 -10.26 10.99 9.83
N PHE A 169 -9.95 11.65 8.70
CA PHE A 169 -10.82 11.74 7.52
C PHE A 169 -10.37 10.82 6.37
N GLU A 170 -11.31 10.45 5.50
CA GLU A 170 -11.10 9.57 4.34
C GLU A 170 -10.83 10.33 3.05
N LEU A 171 -10.01 9.75 2.18
CA LEU A 171 -9.83 10.18 0.80
C LEU A 171 -9.83 8.97 -0.12
N SER A 172 -10.83 8.89 -1.01
CA SER A 172 -10.89 7.78 -1.96
C SER A 172 -9.83 7.93 -3.06
N THR A 173 -9.25 6.82 -3.51
CA THR A 173 -8.31 6.79 -4.63
C THR A 173 -8.95 7.36 -5.90
N HIS A 174 -10.25 7.14 -6.11
CA HIS A 174 -11.00 7.70 -7.24
C HIS A 174 -10.99 9.23 -7.22
N ALA A 175 -11.32 9.86 -6.08
CA ALA A 175 -11.26 11.31 -5.94
C ALA A 175 -9.84 11.86 -6.13
N ALA A 176 -8.84 11.19 -5.54
CA ALA A 176 -7.44 11.59 -5.67
C ALA A 176 -6.86 11.42 -7.09
N ARG A 177 -7.41 10.52 -7.90
CA ARG A 177 -7.06 10.40 -9.33
C ARG A 177 -7.81 11.43 -10.18
N GLY A 178 -9.03 11.79 -9.81
CA GLY A 178 -9.88 12.72 -10.54
C GLY A 178 -9.33 14.16 -10.62
N VAL A 179 -8.39 14.55 -9.76
CA VAL A 179 -7.76 15.88 -9.78
C VAL A 179 -6.49 15.94 -10.63
N LEU A 180 -6.03 14.79 -11.14
CA LEU A 180 -4.80 14.75 -11.93
C LEU A 180 -5.03 15.31 -13.34
N PRO A 181 -4.06 16.05 -13.90
CA PRO A 181 -4.18 16.58 -15.25
C PRO A 181 -4.03 15.47 -16.29
N ALA A 182 -4.71 15.61 -17.44
CA ALA A 182 -4.58 14.70 -18.57
C ALA A 182 -3.18 14.75 -19.24
N ALA A 183 -2.43 15.83 -19.05
CA ALA A 183 -1.08 16.02 -19.59
C ALA A 183 -0.27 16.91 -18.65
N VAL A 184 1.04 16.71 -18.65
CA VAL A 184 2.00 17.53 -17.89
C VAL A 184 3.03 18.15 -18.81
N PRO A 185 3.63 19.31 -18.44
CA PRO A 185 4.76 19.88 -19.17
C PRO A 185 5.93 18.88 -19.26
N PHE A 186 6.61 18.84 -20.41
CA PHE A 186 7.77 17.95 -20.61
C PHE A 186 8.86 18.16 -19.53
N ALA A 187 9.06 19.41 -19.10
CA ALA A 187 10.00 19.74 -18.03
C ALA A 187 9.63 19.06 -16.69
N ASP A 188 8.34 18.91 -16.39
CA ASP A 188 7.88 18.22 -15.18
C ASP A 188 8.02 16.70 -15.29
N ALA A 189 7.84 16.13 -16.48
CA ALA A 189 8.14 14.73 -16.74
C ALA A 189 9.63 14.43 -16.53
N VAL A 190 10.53 15.27 -17.06
CA VAL A 190 11.99 15.15 -16.84
C VAL A 190 12.34 15.32 -15.36
N TYR A 191 11.71 16.29 -14.68
CA TYR A 191 11.89 16.52 -13.25
C TYR A 191 11.57 15.25 -12.44
N ASN A 192 10.46 14.59 -12.73
CA ASN A 192 10.05 13.36 -12.03
C ASN A 192 10.92 12.15 -12.38
N ALA A 193 11.20 11.94 -13.66
CA ALA A 193 12.01 10.80 -14.11
C ALA A 193 13.42 10.81 -13.45
N SER A 194 14.06 12.00 -13.40
CA SER A 194 15.37 12.15 -12.76
C SER A 194 15.32 11.87 -11.26
N ARG A 195 14.27 12.33 -10.59
CA ARG A 195 14.08 12.11 -9.14
C ARG A 195 13.74 10.67 -8.80
N ALA A 196 12.88 10.03 -9.56
CA ALA A 196 12.56 8.61 -9.35
C ALA A 196 13.82 7.72 -9.47
N ALA A 197 14.67 8.00 -10.46
CA ALA A 197 15.94 7.28 -10.63
C ALA A 197 16.91 7.52 -9.45
N VAL A 198 17.06 8.75 -8.99
CA VAL A 198 17.92 9.09 -7.85
C VAL A 198 17.35 8.57 -6.53
N LEU A 199 16.03 8.60 -6.36
CA LEU A 199 15.36 8.15 -5.14
C LEU A 199 15.67 6.69 -4.81
N VAL A 200 15.69 5.80 -5.80
CA VAL A 200 16.03 4.39 -5.62
C VAL A 200 17.43 4.24 -4.99
N GLY A 201 18.41 4.98 -5.52
CA GLY A 201 19.75 5.00 -4.96
C GLY A 201 19.83 5.61 -3.56
N ALA A 202 19.14 6.75 -3.35
CA ALA A 202 19.12 7.44 -2.07
C ALA A 202 18.47 6.58 -0.94
N LEU A 203 17.39 5.87 -1.24
CA LEU A 203 16.75 4.94 -0.30
C LEU A 203 17.66 3.74 0.03
N ALA A 204 18.42 3.25 -0.94
CA ALA A 204 19.34 2.14 -0.74
C ALA A 204 20.57 2.52 0.12
N CYS A 205 21.11 3.72 -0.11
CA CYS A 205 22.31 4.20 0.59
C CYS A 205 22.01 4.95 1.89
N GLY A 206 20.77 5.45 2.06
CA GLY A 206 20.41 6.32 3.19
C GLY A 206 21.00 7.73 3.08
N ASP A 207 21.21 8.22 1.85
CA ASP A 207 21.77 9.57 1.62
C ASP A 207 20.71 10.64 1.90
N HIS A 208 20.87 11.34 3.01
CA HIS A 208 19.91 12.32 3.54
C HIS A 208 19.69 13.51 2.60
N ASP A 209 20.74 14.00 1.95
CA ASP A 209 20.65 15.18 1.06
C ASP A 209 19.96 14.82 -0.25
N LEU A 210 20.26 13.64 -0.78
CA LEU A 210 19.56 13.12 -1.94
C LEU A 210 18.09 12.80 -1.64
N LEU A 211 17.76 12.23 -0.46
CA LEU A 211 16.37 11.96 -0.07
C LEU A 211 15.52 13.23 -0.05
N ARG A 212 16.05 14.36 0.49
CA ARG A 212 15.36 15.66 0.51
C ARG A 212 14.99 16.14 -0.89
N CYS A 213 15.89 15.96 -1.85
CA CYS A 213 15.67 16.39 -3.24
C CYS A 213 14.81 15.39 -4.01
N ALA A 214 15.07 14.10 -3.83
CA ALA A 214 14.51 13.04 -4.67
C ALA A 214 13.05 12.72 -4.39
N LEU A 215 12.55 12.95 -3.15
CA LEU A 215 11.13 12.73 -2.84
C LEU A 215 10.18 13.85 -3.36
N GLN A 216 10.71 14.87 -4.01
CA GLN A 216 9.91 15.92 -4.64
C GLN A 216 9.21 15.39 -5.91
N ASP A 217 7.98 15.83 -6.13
CA ASP A 217 7.13 15.40 -7.23
C ASP A 217 6.41 16.58 -7.89
N ARG A 218 6.15 16.45 -9.19
CA ARG A 218 5.36 17.40 -9.98
C ARG A 218 4.23 16.76 -10.78
N LEU A 219 4.04 15.43 -10.66
CA LEU A 219 3.02 14.71 -11.42
C LEU A 219 1.72 14.55 -10.66
N HIS A 220 1.75 14.31 -9.35
CA HIS A 220 0.54 14.02 -8.61
C HIS A 220 0.38 14.80 -7.30
N GLN A 221 1.43 14.95 -6.50
CA GLN A 221 1.33 15.56 -5.17
C GLN A 221 0.81 17.01 -5.21
N PRO A 222 1.26 17.91 -6.12
CA PRO A 222 0.76 19.27 -6.16
C PRO A 222 -0.77 19.36 -6.33
N TYR A 223 -1.36 18.42 -7.06
CA TYR A 223 -2.81 18.38 -7.30
C TYR A 223 -3.56 17.75 -6.14
N ARG A 224 -2.99 16.74 -5.48
CA ARG A 224 -3.61 16.02 -4.35
C ARG A 224 -3.53 16.77 -3.04
N TYR A 225 -2.55 17.64 -2.85
CA TYR A 225 -2.36 18.43 -1.63
C TYR A 225 -3.62 19.22 -1.22
N ALA A 226 -4.34 19.77 -2.19
CA ALA A 226 -5.58 20.51 -1.94
C ALA A 226 -6.73 19.64 -1.40
N LEU A 227 -6.64 18.32 -1.53
CA LEU A 227 -7.62 17.36 -1.01
C LEU A 227 -7.32 16.91 0.43
N ILE A 228 -6.18 17.32 0.99
CA ILE A 228 -5.73 16.90 2.33
C ILE A 228 -5.69 18.15 3.24
N PRO A 229 -6.76 18.37 4.03
CA PRO A 229 -6.76 19.45 5.01
C PRO A 229 -5.51 19.41 5.89
N GLU A 230 -4.95 20.57 6.18
CA GLU A 230 -3.78 20.75 7.05
C GLU A 230 -2.48 20.08 6.56
N ALA A 231 -2.41 19.51 5.34
CA ALA A 231 -1.19 18.86 4.84
C ALA A 231 0.06 19.77 4.94
N GLY A 232 -0.09 21.06 4.61
CA GLY A 232 1.02 22.03 4.73
C GLY A 232 1.46 22.30 6.17
N ALA A 233 0.53 22.26 7.12
CA ALA A 233 0.85 22.40 8.54
C ALA A 233 1.61 21.18 9.07
N VAL A 234 1.14 19.97 8.70
CA VAL A 234 1.83 18.72 9.04
C VAL A 234 3.22 18.66 8.41
N GLU A 235 3.37 19.06 7.13
CA GLU A 235 4.67 19.11 6.46
C GLU A 235 5.62 20.08 7.17
N THR A 236 5.15 21.27 7.54
CA THR A 236 5.95 22.25 8.27
C THR A 236 6.41 21.69 9.61
N ALA A 237 5.48 21.09 10.39
CA ALA A 237 5.79 20.45 11.65
C ALA A 237 6.82 19.30 11.46
N ALA A 238 6.65 18.46 10.44
CA ALA A 238 7.58 17.38 10.15
C ALA A 238 8.98 17.87 9.84
N ARG A 239 9.11 18.92 9.01
CA ARG A 239 10.41 19.53 8.69
C ARG A 239 11.08 20.15 9.90
N GLU A 240 10.33 20.85 10.76
CA GLU A 240 10.83 21.42 12.01
C GLU A 240 11.25 20.33 13.01
N CYS A 241 10.60 19.16 12.99
CA CYS A 241 10.97 17.99 13.79
C CYS A 241 12.17 17.21 13.22
N GLY A 242 12.67 17.54 12.02
CA GLY A 242 13.84 16.90 11.44
C GLY A 242 13.51 15.79 10.44
N ALA A 243 12.37 15.85 9.74
CA ALA A 243 12.11 14.95 8.62
C ALA A 243 13.19 15.12 7.53
N LEU A 244 13.82 14.03 7.13
CA LEU A 244 14.73 13.98 6.00
C LEU A 244 13.98 14.14 4.69
N ALA A 245 12.80 13.52 4.60
CA ALA A 245 11.95 13.57 3.43
C ALA A 245 10.48 13.44 3.85
N PHE A 246 9.59 13.94 2.96
CA PHE A 246 8.16 14.00 3.19
C PHE A 246 7.41 13.81 1.87
N CYS A 247 6.36 13.00 1.88
CA CYS A 247 5.49 12.78 0.71
C CYS A 247 4.08 12.34 1.12
N ILE A 248 3.16 12.34 0.17
CA ILE A 248 1.86 11.69 0.32
C ILE A 248 2.06 10.18 0.19
N SER A 249 1.47 9.40 1.09
CA SER A 249 1.40 7.94 1.00
C SER A 249 0.30 7.52 0.03
N GLY A 250 0.66 6.88 -1.08
CA GLY A 250 -0.28 6.45 -2.10
C GLY A 250 -1.12 7.59 -2.67
N ALA A 251 -2.44 7.46 -2.57
CA ALA A 251 -3.38 8.52 -2.96
C ALA A 251 -3.59 9.58 -1.87
N GLY A 252 -3.09 9.34 -0.67
CA GLY A 252 -3.41 10.08 0.55
C GLY A 252 -4.64 9.50 1.27
N PRO A 253 -5.13 10.15 2.34
CA PRO A 253 -4.64 11.38 2.93
C PRO A 253 -3.43 11.22 3.88
N THR A 254 -2.97 10.01 4.17
CA THR A 254 -1.78 9.78 4.97
C THR A 254 -0.56 10.48 4.37
N LEU A 255 0.20 11.13 5.22
CA LEU A 255 1.47 11.76 4.89
C LEU A 255 2.61 10.93 5.47
N LEU A 256 3.64 10.70 4.67
CA LEU A 256 4.77 9.86 5.04
C LEU A 256 6.01 10.70 5.26
N CYS A 257 6.66 10.48 6.39
CA CYS A 257 7.95 11.07 6.73
C CYS A 257 9.03 9.99 6.76
N LEU A 258 10.21 10.31 6.22
CA LEU A 258 11.42 9.54 6.42
C LEU A 258 12.35 10.30 7.37
N THR A 259 12.95 9.59 8.31
CA THR A 259 13.88 10.14 9.32
C THR A 259 14.88 9.06 9.75
N ASP A 260 15.94 9.45 10.41
CA ASP A 260 16.88 8.57 11.13
C ASP A 260 16.80 8.78 12.65
N ASP A 261 16.01 9.76 13.09
CA ASP A 261 15.88 10.14 14.49
C ASP A 261 14.79 9.33 15.22
N PRO A 262 15.13 8.54 16.23
CA PRO A 262 14.15 7.75 17.00
C PRO A 262 13.15 8.60 17.82
N GLY A 263 13.47 9.87 18.09
CA GLY A 263 12.58 10.80 18.80
C GLY A 263 11.58 11.55 17.91
N PHE A 264 11.68 11.39 16.59
CA PHE A 264 10.91 12.14 15.61
C PHE A 264 9.39 11.99 15.79
N ALA A 265 8.90 10.75 15.90
CA ALA A 265 7.47 10.47 15.98
C ALA A 265 6.82 11.14 17.22
N GLY A 266 7.48 11.14 18.37
CA GLY A 266 6.99 11.79 19.59
C GLY A 266 6.86 13.30 19.42
N ARG A 267 7.90 13.96 18.86
CA ARG A 267 7.85 15.41 18.61
C ARG A 267 6.78 15.79 17.57
N LEU A 268 6.64 14.99 16.52
CA LEU A 268 5.61 15.25 15.50
C LEU A 268 4.21 15.09 16.11
N THR A 269 3.99 14.09 16.99
CA THR A 269 2.72 13.93 17.72
C THR A 269 2.37 15.18 18.51
N GLU A 270 3.32 15.71 19.31
CA GLU A 270 3.11 16.93 20.08
C GLU A 270 2.77 18.14 19.20
N ARG A 271 3.44 18.27 18.05
CA ARG A 271 3.21 19.39 17.11
C ARG A 271 1.86 19.28 16.40
N CYS A 272 1.43 18.08 16.04
CA CYS A 272 0.15 17.86 15.36
C CYS A 272 -1.06 17.93 16.31
N ALA A 273 -0.87 17.80 17.63
CA ALA A 273 -1.94 17.84 18.63
C ALA A 273 -2.73 19.18 18.65
N ALA A 274 -2.17 20.26 18.09
CA ALA A 274 -2.83 21.56 17.99
C ALA A 274 -3.63 21.76 16.69
N LEU A 275 -3.61 20.79 15.76
CA LEU A 275 -4.34 20.83 14.50
C LEU A 275 -5.83 20.55 14.71
N CYS A 276 -6.68 20.88 13.72
CA CYS A 276 -8.13 20.70 13.82
C CYS A 276 -8.53 19.24 13.66
N HIS A 277 -7.83 18.50 12.78
CA HIS A 277 -8.02 17.08 12.60
C HIS A 277 -7.14 16.27 13.55
N ASP A 278 -7.61 15.08 13.93
CA ASP A 278 -6.78 14.14 14.70
C ASP A 278 -5.80 13.42 13.75
N TRP A 279 -4.50 13.66 13.98
CA TRP A 279 -3.41 13.08 13.22
C TRP A 279 -2.70 12.02 14.06
N GLN A 280 -3.00 10.76 13.80
CA GLN A 280 -2.29 9.65 14.43
C GLN A 280 -0.90 9.49 13.82
N ILE A 281 0.15 9.70 14.61
CA ILE A 281 1.53 9.54 14.18
C ILE A 281 2.03 8.15 14.56
N ILE A 282 2.37 7.35 13.54
CA ILE A 282 2.75 5.95 13.70
C ILE A 282 4.11 5.71 13.05
N GLU A 283 5.09 5.26 13.82
CA GLU A 283 6.33 4.73 13.27
C GLU A 283 6.10 3.28 12.84
N LEU A 284 6.38 2.97 11.59
CA LEU A 284 6.16 1.67 10.98
C LEU A 284 7.49 1.09 10.47
N ALA A 285 7.84 -0.11 10.91
CA ALA A 285 8.95 -0.84 10.31
C ALA A 285 8.62 -1.28 8.88
N VAL A 286 9.64 -1.48 8.06
CA VAL A 286 9.44 -2.07 6.73
C VAL A 286 9.23 -3.58 6.89
N ASP A 287 8.12 -4.10 6.38
CA ASP A 287 7.89 -5.52 6.24
C ASP A 287 8.68 -6.06 5.05
N ARG A 288 9.50 -7.08 5.26
CA ARG A 288 10.37 -7.65 4.21
C ARG A 288 9.84 -8.95 3.60
N GLN A 289 8.72 -9.45 4.09
CA GLN A 289 8.20 -10.78 3.74
C GLN A 289 7.01 -10.71 2.78
N GLY A 290 6.21 -9.66 2.87
CA GLY A 290 4.91 -9.56 2.19
C GLY A 290 3.88 -10.49 2.85
N ILE A 291 2.99 -11.05 2.03
CA ILE A 291 1.98 -11.99 2.52
C ILE A 291 2.64 -13.20 3.16
N THR A 292 2.22 -13.53 4.38
CA THR A 292 2.67 -14.72 5.12
C THR A 292 1.49 -15.56 5.58
N VAL A 293 1.68 -16.90 5.59
CA VAL A 293 0.73 -17.85 6.18
C VAL A 293 0.92 -17.82 7.69
N MET A 294 -0.17 -17.64 8.43
CA MET A 294 -0.15 -17.81 9.87
C MET A 294 -0.31 -19.28 10.22
N GLU A 295 0.59 -19.82 11.02
CA GLU A 295 0.44 -21.16 11.56
C GLU A 295 -0.83 -21.19 12.41
N GLN A 296 -1.70 -22.17 12.15
CA GLN A 296 -2.83 -22.43 13.04
C GLN A 296 -2.28 -23.20 14.24
N PRO A 297 -2.53 -22.78 15.49
CA PRO A 297 -2.29 -23.64 16.62
C PRO A 297 -3.11 -24.93 16.42
N GLU A 298 -2.43 -26.07 16.57
CA GLU A 298 -3.03 -27.43 16.50
C GLU A 298 -4.20 -27.60 17.47
#